data_e1d771f5c65cdeda8c0a77a014f43b15
#
_entry.id   e1d771f5c65cdeda8c0a77a014f43b15
#
_cell.length_a   1.000
_cell.length_b   1.000
_cell.length_c   1.000
_cell.angle_alpha   90.00
_cell.angle_beta   90.00
_cell.angle_gamma   90.00
#
_symmetry.space_group_name_H-M   'P 1'
#
loop_
_entity.id
_entity.type
_entity.pdbx_description
1 polymer ?
#
loop_
_entity_poly.entity_id
_entity_poly.type
_entity_poly.pdbx_seq_one_letter_code
_entity_poly.pdbx_strand_id
1 'polypeptide(L)'
;NTMSNLSGFVKRIRDIMRNDAGINGDAQRIEQMAWMLFLKVYDAKEQDWDMNEDNYESIIPEECRWCNWAVDDRSGKAMTGDKLLDFVNNTLFPTLKKLPVDASTPIKKAIVQTTFADANNYMKDGVLLRQVINVIDELDLSDYEESHAFGDIYESILKELQSAGSAGEFYTPRAVTDFMAQMIQPKIGETMADFACGTGGFITSWLKVLQKQVQSTADAKKYGESVYGIEKKQFPYMLCITNLLLHGLDIPRVFHDNTLLKDVLDYTEDDQFD
;
A
#
# COMPACT_ATOMS: atom_id res chain seq x y z
N ASN A 1 13.17 21.78 -1.60
CA ASN A 1 11.97 22.18 -0.81
C ASN A 1 10.95 21.03 -0.64
N THR A 2 11.03 19.97 -1.41
CA THR A 2 10.11 18.82 -1.37
C THR A 2 10.21 18.06 -0.04
N MET A 3 11.42 17.81 0.46
CA MET A 3 11.62 17.13 1.76
C MET A 3 11.04 17.88 2.96
N SER A 4 11.03 19.23 2.95
CA SER A 4 10.47 20.00 4.07
C SER A 4 8.93 19.93 4.11
N ASN A 5 8.27 19.79 2.97
CA ASN A 5 6.81 19.59 2.89
C ASN A 5 6.41 18.22 3.40
N LEU A 6 7.19 17.19 3.08
CA LEU A 6 6.90 15.81 3.45
C LEU A 6 7.17 15.52 4.94
N SER A 7 8.15 16.19 5.56
CA SER A 7 8.47 15.99 7.00
C SER A 7 7.32 16.34 7.95
N GLY A 8 6.44 17.28 7.54
CA GLY A 8 5.24 17.66 8.27
C GLY A 8 3.99 16.84 7.96
N PHE A 9 4.03 16.00 6.91
CA PHE A 9 2.87 15.28 6.38
C PHE A 9 2.18 14.39 7.43
N VAL A 10 2.91 13.47 8.02
CA VAL A 10 2.37 12.54 9.04
C VAL A 10 1.87 13.29 10.25
N LYS A 11 2.61 14.33 10.69
CA LYS A 11 2.22 15.16 11.83
C LYS A 11 0.90 15.91 11.56
N ARG A 12 0.74 16.50 10.38
CA ARG A 12 -0.50 17.21 9.99
C ARG A 12 -1.70 16.26 10.04
N ILE A 13 -1.59 15.07 9.47
CA ILE A 13 -2.66 14.07 9.49
C ILE A 13 -3.01 13.68 10.93
N ARG A 14 -2.02 13.42 11.77
CA ARG A 14 -2.23 13.06 13.18
C ARG A 14 -2.91 14.17 13.96
N ASP A 15 -2.50 15.41 13.75
CA ASP A 15 -3.06 16.56 14.45
C ASP A 15 -4.54 16.76 14.09
N ILE A 16 -4.93 16.49 12.85
CA ILE A 16 -6.34 16.49 12.43
C ILE A 16 -7.09 15.32 13.09
N MET A 17 -6.57 14.11 12.98
CA MET A 17 -7.24 12.89 13.47
C MET A 17 -7.42 12.86 15.00
N ARG A 18 -6.57 13.56 15.77
CA ARG A 18 -6.72 13.66 17.25
C ARG A 18 -8.01 14.32 17.66
N ASN A 19 -8.61 15.13 16.80
CA ASN A 19 -9.87 15.81 17.09
C ASN A 19 -11.11 14.99 16.71
N ASP A 20 -10.91 13.81 16.08
CA ASP A 20 -12.02 12.93 15.69
C ASP A 20 -12.35 11.94 16.81
N ALA A 21 -13.63 11.91 17.22
CA ALA A 21 -14.11 11.05 18.30
C ALA A 21 -14.11 9.55 17.94
N GLY A 22 -13.96 9.20 16.67
CA GLY A 22 -13.92 7.82 16.20
C GLY A 22 -12.54 7.18 16.27
N ILE A 23 -11.48 7.98 16.48
CA ILE A 23 -10.09 7.51 16.48
C ILE A 23 -9.60 7.33 17.91
N ASN A 24 -9.28 6.09 18.28
CA ASN A 24 -8.76 5.74 19.58
C ASN A 24 -7.32 5.18 19.46
N GLY A 25 -6.35 6.01 19.80
CA GLY A 25 -4.94 5.63 19.85
C GLY A 25 -4.21 5.62 18.49
N ASP A 26 -2.90 5.38 18.57
CA ASP A 26 -2.01 5.46 17.40
C ASP A 26 -2.26 4.36 16.37
N ALA A 27 -2.61 3.15 16.81
CA ALA A 27 -2.91 2.04 15.91
C ALA A 27 -4.07 2.36 14.97
N GLN A 28 -5.20 2.87 15.50
CA GLN A 28 -6.34 3.24 14.66
C GLN A 28 -6.03 4.44 13.75
N ARG A 29 -5.19 5.38 14.19
CA ARG A 29 -4.72 6.48 13.31
C ARG A 29 -3.97 5.95 12.11
N ILE A 30 -3.09 4.98 12.31
CA ILE A 30 -2.32 4.38 11.21
C ILE A 30 -3.23 3.56 10.30
N GLU A 31 -4.15 2.77 10.85
CA GLU A 31 -5.13 2.03 10.06
C GLU A 31 -6.02 2.97 9.22
N GLN A 32 -6.48 4.07 9.81
CA GLN A 32 -7.28 5.07 9.11
C GLN A 32 -6.49 5.72 7.97
N MET A 33 -5.23 6.02 8.18
CA MET A 33 -4.35 6.60 7.16
C MET A 33 -4.04 5.59 6.05
N ALA A 34 -3.87 4.32 6.40
CA ALA A 34 -3.39 3.28 5.50
C ALA A 34 -4.29 3.06 4.28
N TRP A 35 -5.61 2.98 4.46
CA TRP A 35 -6.51 2.76 3.33
C TRP A 35 -6.58 3.96 2.38
N MET A 36 -6.46 5.19 2.90
CA MET A 36 -6.43 6.39 2.08
C MET A 36 -5.12 6.47 1.28
N LEU A 37 -4.00 6.18 1.91
CA LEU A 37 -2.70 6.11 1.25
C LEU A 37 -2.67 5.03 0.17
N PHE A 38 -3.23 3.84 0.46
CA PHE A 38 -3.36 2.80 -0.55
C PHE A 38 -4.12 3.29 -1.79
N LEU A 39 -5.28 3.91 -1.62
CA LEU A 39 -6.07 4.41 -2.75
C LEU A 39 -5.35 5.50 -3.53
N LYS A 40 -4.65 6.41 -2.86
CA LYS A 40 -3.86 7.46 -3.52
C LYS A 40 -2.71 6.87 -4.32
N VAL A 41 -1.96 5.93 -3.74
CA VAL A 41 -0.86 5.24 -4.44
C VAL A 41 -1.39 4.42 -5.60
N TYR A 42 -2.49 3.70 -5.40
CA TYR A 42 -3.09 2.88 -6.45
C TYR A 42 -3.60 3.73 -7.63
N ASP A 43 -4.24 4.87 -7.35
CA ASP A 43 -4.69 5.80 -8.40
C ASP A 43 -3.52 6.34 -9.24
N ALA A 44 -2.40 6.67 -8.62
CA ALA A 44 -1.19 7.06 -9.34
C ALA A 44 -0.64 5.93 -10.23
N LYS A 45 -0.65 4.69 -9.74
CA LYS A 45 -0.26 3.52 -10.53
C LYS A 45 -1.24 3.25 -11.69
N GLU A 46 -2.54 3.40 -11.47
CA GLU A 46 -3.53 3.27 -12.54
C GLU A 46 -3.32 4.29 -13.67
N GLN A 47 -2.92 5.51 -13.32
CA GLN A 47 -2.58 6.53 -14.34
C GLN A 47 -1.37 6.09 -15.18
N ASP A 48 -0.34 5.51 -14.55
CA ASP A 48 0.81 4.97 -15.27
C ASP A 48 0.41 3.79 -16.18
N TRP A 49 -0.44 2.88 -15.72
CA TRP A 49 -0.90 1.75 -16.51
C TRP A 49 -1.78 2.19 -17.67
N ASP A 50 -2.68 3.16 -17.48
CA ASP A 50 -3.54 3.71 -18.52
C ASP A 50 -2.71 4.38 -19.64
N MET A 51 -1.57 5.00 -19.31
CA MET A 51 -0.65 5.57 -20.31
C MET A 51 0.18 4.54 -21.07
N ASN A 52 0.46 3.39 -20.46
CA ASN A 52 1.41 2.40 -20.98
C ASN A 52 0.76 1.12 -21.52
N GLU A 53 -0.51 0.89 -21.25
CA GLU A 53 -1.23 -0.31 -21.66
C GLU A 53 -2.41 0.06 -22.58
N ASP A 54 -2.46 -0.54 -23.77
CA ASP A 54 -3.58 -0.37 -24.66
C ASP A 54 -4.88 -0.91 -24.03
N ASN A 55 -5.91 -0.07 -23.97
CA ASN A 55 -7.24 -0.42 -23.43
C ASN A 55 -7.22 -0.85 -21.95
N TYR A 56 -6.41 -0.17 -21.11
CA TYR A 56 -6.47 -0.40 -19.67
C TYR A 56 -7.87 -0.07 -19.12
N GLU A 57 -8.42 -0.99 -18.33
CA GLU A 57 -9.69 -0.78 -17.62
C GLU A 57 -9.46 -0.95 -16.12
N SER A 58 -9.84 0.06 -15.34
CA SER A 58 -9.81 -0.03 -13.88
C SER A 58 -10.80 -1.05 -13.37
N ILE A 59 -10.40 -1.81 -12.32
CA ILE A 59 -11.36 -2.63 -11.58
C ILE A 59 -12.23 -1.78 -10.65
N ILE A 60 -11.75 -0.56 -10.29
CA ILE A 60 -12.47 0.36 -9.41
C ILE A 60 -13.51 1.10 -10.26
N PRO A 61 -14.82 1.06 -9.91
CA PRO A 61 -15.83 1.89 -10.57
C PRO A 61 -15.44 3.36 -10.56
N GLU A 62 -15.77 4.06 -11.64
CA GLU A 62 -15.31 5.43 -11.89
C GLU A 62 -15.58 6.38 -10.72
N GLU A 63 -16.76 6.31 -10.12
CA GLU A 63 -17.16 7.12 -8.97
C GLU A 63 -16.37 6.82 -7.69
N CYS A 64 -15.72 5.66 -7.61
CA CYS A 64 -14.91 5.22 -6.47
C CYS A 64 -13.39 5.44 -6.68
N ARG A 65 -12.95 5.85 -7.86
CA ARG A 65 -11.53 6.18 -8.12
C ARG A 65 -11.15 7.44 -7.36
N TRP A 66 -9.96 7.45 -6.75
CA TRP A 66 -9.48 8.55 -5.92
C TRP A 66 -9.57 9.90 -6.63
N CYS A 67 -9.17 9.98 -7.89
CA CYS A 67 -9.20 11.19 -8.70
C CYS A 67 -10.61 11.79 -8.89
N ASN A 68 -11.68 11.01 -8.73
CA ASN A 68 -13.05 11.46 -8.96
C ASN A 68 -13.78 11.91 -7.70
N TRP A 69 -13.49 11.30 -6.53
CA TRP A 69 -14.21 11.65 -5.30
C TRP A 69 -13.36 12.37 -4.25
N ALA A 70 -12.06 12.13 -4.24
CA ALA A 70 -11.17 12.63 -3.18
C ALA A 70 -10.59 14.01 -3.49
N VAL A 71 -10.39 14.34 -4.77
CA VAL A 71 -9.78 15.60 -5.19
C VAL A 71 -10.69 16.79 -4.86
N ASP A 72 -10.12 17.84 -4.27
CA ASP A 72 -10.76 19.12 -4.02
C ASP A 72 -10.16 20.18 -4.94
N ASP A 73 -10.83 20.43 -6.07
CA ASP A 73 -10.45 21.47 -7.04
C ASP A 73 -10.79 22.89 -6.60
N ARG A 74 -11.22 23.05 -5.34
CA ARG A 74 -11.65 24.32 -4.74
C ARG A 74 -12.88 24.98 -5.42
N SER A 75 -13.60 24.21 -6.24
CA SER A 75 -14.87 24.68 -6.85
C SER A 75 -16.05 24.69 -5.87
N GLY A 76 -15.85 24.16 -4.66
CA GLY A 76 -16.90 23.99 -3.65
C GLY A 76 -17.79 22.77 -3.90
N LYS A 77 -17.41 21.87 -4.83
CA LYS A 77 -18.15 20.65 -5.17
C LYS A 77 -17.66 19.41 -4.41
N ALA A 78 -16.45 19.49 -3.83
CA ALA A 78 -15.88 18.37 -3.07
C ALA A 78 -16.79 17.97 -1.91
N MET A 79 -17.01 16.67 -1.75
CA MET A 79 -17.82 16.15 -0.64
C MET A 79 -17.14 16.43 0.71
N THR A 80 -17.94 16.83 1.70
CA THR A 80 -17.51 17.06 3.08
C THR A 80 -18.65 16.72 4.05
N GLY A 81 -18.37 16.69 5.35
CA GLY A 81 -19.37 16.45 6.38
C GLY A 81 -20.09 15.10 6.21
N ASP A 82 -21.38 15.08 6.53
CA ASP A 82 -22.20 13.84 6.48
C ASP A 82 -22.26 13.22 5.10
N LYS A 83 -22.23 14.03 4.03
CA LYS A 83 -22.24 13.53 2.66
C LYS A 83 -20.98 12.72 2.35
N LEU A 84 -19.81 13.18 2.82
CA LEU A 84 -18.56 12.43 2.63
C LEU A 84 -18.54 11.15 3.45
N LEU A 85 -18.97 11.19 4.71
CA LEU A 85 -19.08 10.02 5.56
C LEU A 85 -20.04 8.97 4.97
N ASP A 86 -21.19 9.41 4.49
CA ASP A 86 -22.16 8.51 3.84
C ASP A 86 -21.57 7.85 2.59
N PHE A 87 -20.91 8.63 1.73
CA PHE A 87 -20.21 8.10 0.56
C PHE A 87 -19.15 7.06 0.94
N VAL A 88 -18.27 7.37 1.89
CA VAL A 88 -17.19 6.46 2.30
C VAL A 88 -17.75 5.17 2.91
N ASN A 89 -18.72 5.28 3.83
CA ASN A 89 -19.23 4.14 4.58
C ASN A 89 -20.23 3.29 3.78
N ASN A 90 -21.06 3.90 2.94
CA ASN A 90 -22.18 3.23 2.29
C ASN A 90 -21.99 3.02 0.78
N THR A 91 -21.02 3.67 0.15
CA THR A 91 -20.72 3.49 -1.28
C THR A 91 -19.29 2.97 -1.48
N LEU A 92 -18.26 3.71 -1.07
CA LEU A 92 -16.86 3.40 -1.35
C LEU A 92 -16.46 2.03 -0.77
N PHE A 93 -16.53 1.85 0.55
CA PHE A 93 -16.13 0.61 1.21
C PHE A 93 -16.94 -0.61 0.76
N PRO A 94 -18.30 -0.55 0.71
CA PRO A 94 -19.08 -1.68 0.21
C PRO A 94 -18.77 -2.06 -1.23
N THR A 95 -18.50 -1.07 -2.10
CA THR A 95 -18.14 -1.31 -3.51
C THR A 95 -16.79 -1.99 -3.61
N LEU A 96 -15.76 -1.47 -2.94
CA LEU A 96 -14.41 -2.03 -3.01
C LEU A 96 -14.32 -3.44 -2.38
N LYS A 97 -15.07 -3.71 -1.32
CA LYS A 97 -15.16 -5.04 -0.70
C LYS A 97 -15.81 -6.09 -1.61
N LYS A 98 -16.68 -5.69 -2.51
CA LYS A 98 -17.48 -6.56 -3.39
C LYS A 98 -17.01 -6.55 -4.84
N LEU A 99 -15.84 -6.01 -5.14
CA LEU A 99 -15.31 -6.05 -6.49
C LEU A 99 -15.27 -7.48 -7.02
N PRO A 100 -15.62 -7.71 -8.30
CA PRO A 100 -15.66 -9.04 -8.90
C PRO A 100 -14.21 -9.54 -9.14
N VAL A 101 -13.72 -10.32 -8.21
CA VAL A 101 -12.37 -10.93 -8.27
C VAL A 101 -12.53 -12.44 -8.29
N ASP A 102 -11.86 -13.07 -9.25
CA ASP A 102 -11.76 -14.52 -9.38
C ASP A 102 -10.32 -14.95 -9.72
N ALA A 103 -10.10 -16.23 -9.94
CA ALA A 103 -8.78 -16.79 -10.24
C ALA A 103 -8.15 -16.24 -11.55
N SER A 104 -8.95 -15.68 -12.46
CA SER A 104 -8.48 -15.07 -13.72
C SER A 104 -8.15 -13.57 -13.58
N THR A 105 -8.54 -12.94 -12.49
CA THR A 105 -8.28 -11.52 -12.27
C THR A 105 -6.78 -11.26 -12.08
N PRO A 106 -6.18 -10.35 -12.86
CA PRO A 106 -4.76 -10.01 -12.67
C PRO A 106 -4.47 -9.54 -11.24
N ILE A 107 -3.32 -9.93 -10.70
CA ILE A 107 -2.90 -9.60 -9.31
C ILE A 107 -3.00 -8.10 -9.05
N LYS A 108 -2.53 -7.26 -9.97
CA LYS A 108 -2.56 -5.79 -9.85
C LYS A 108 -3.98 -5.22 -9.67
N LYS A 109 -5.01 -5.93 -10.10
CA LYS A 109 -6.42 -5.56 -9.92
C LYS A 109 -7.03 -6.23 -8.68
N ALA A 110 -6.73 -7.51 -8.46
CA ALA A 110 -7.26 -8.30 -7.35
C ALA A 110 -6.87 -7.73 -5.97
N ILE A 111 -5.70 -7.11 -5.85
CA ILE A 111 -5.22 -6.51 -4.60
C ILE A 111 -6.16 -5.46 -4.01
N VAL A 112 -6.96 -4.77 -4.82
CA VAL A 112 -7.90 -3.75 -4.33
C VAL A 112 -8.97 -4.40 -3.46
N GLN A 113 -9.65 -5.41 -3.95
CA GLN A 113 -10.68 -6.13 -3.20
C GLN A 113 -10.08 -6.79 -1.95
N THR A 114 -8.95 -7.45 -2.08
CA THR A 114 -8.27 -8.12 -0.97
C THR A 114 -7.86 -7.10 0.11
N THR A 115 -7.34 -5.95 -0.28
CA THR A 115 -6.92 -4.88 0.64
C THR A 115 -8.10 -4.32 1.43
N PHE A 116 -9.30 -4.21 0.83
CA PHE A 116 -10.47 -3.64 1.47
C PHE A 116 -11.37 -4.65 2.19
N ALA A 117 -11.14 -5.96 2.03
CA ALA A 117 -12.03 -7.00 2.56
C ALA A 117 -12.41 -6.78 4.05
N ASP A 118 -11.44 -6.45 4.89
CA ASP A 118 -11.65 -6.20 6.32
C ASP A 118 -11.28 -4.76 6.75
N ALA A 119 -11.07 -3.85 5.79
CA ALA A 119 -10.75 -2.46 6.10
C ALA A 119 -11.95 -1.72 6.69
N ASN A 120 -11.69 -0.75 7.56
CA ASN A 120 -12.72 0.05 8.21
C ASN A 120 -12.37 1.55 8.16
N ASN A 121 -13.40 2.36 8.04
CA ASN A 121 -13.30 3.80 8.29
C ASN A 121 -13.65 4.05 9.77
N TYR A 122 -12.69 4.57 10.53
CA TYR A 122 -12.89 4.88 11.96
C TYR A 122 -13.36 6.31 12.21
N MET A 123 -13.07 7.23 11.28
CA MET A 123 -13.43 8.64 11.45
C MET A 123 -14.94 8.83 11.42
N LYS A 124 -15.44 9.68 12.34
CA LYS A 124 -16.85 10.02 12.50
C LYS A 124 -17.19 11.45 12.13
N ASP A 125 -16.20 12.29 11.91
CA ASP A 125 -16.37 13.68 11.48
C ASP A 125 -15.95 13.82 10.01
N GLY A 126 -16.94 14.06 9.14
CA GLY A 126 -16.70 14.18 7.69
C GLY A 126 -15.95 15.45 7.29
N VAL A 127 -15.94 16.48 8.13
CA VAL A 127 -15.15 17.69 7.90
C VAL A 127 -13.68 17.40 8.17
N LEU A 128 -13.38 16.72 9.28
CA LEU A 128 -12.02 16.28 9.60
C LEU A 128 -11.51 15.25 8.59
N LEU A 129 -12.38 14.34 8.15
CA LEU A 129 -12.03 13.36 7.09
C LEU A 129 -11.66 14.07 5.79
N ARG A 130 -12.41 15.11 5.37
CA ARG A 130 -12.07 15.93 4.21
C ARG A 130 -10.70 16.58 4.36
N GLN A 131 -10.39 17.11 5.53
CA GLN A 131 -9.08 17.72 5.79
C GLN A 131 -7.94 16.73 5.65
N VAL A 132 -8.10 15.51 6.17
CA VAL A 132 -7.09 14.43 6.02
C VAL A 132 -6.92 14.05 4.55
N ILE A 133 -8.01 13.86 3.82
CA ILE A 133 -7.98 13.52 2.39
C ILE A 133 -7.24 14.62 1.60
N ASN A 134 -7.50 15.89 1.89
CA ASN A 134 -6.83 17.00 1.22
C ASN A 134 -5.31 16.99 1.48
N VAL A 135 -4.87 16.67 2.70
CA VAL A 135 -3.43 16.52 2.99
C VAL A 135 -2.81 15.38 2.19
N ILE A 136 -3.50 14.24 2.09
CA ILE A 136 -3.02 13.09 1.32
C ILE A 136 -2.99 13.43 -0.17
N ASP A 137 -3.98 14.15 -0.67
CA ASP A 137 -4.07 14.51 -2.08
C ASP A 137 -3.00 15.51 -2.54
N GLU A 138 -2.37 16.25 -1.61
CA GLU A 138 -1.20 17.09 -1.89
C GLU A 138 0.03 16.30 -2.38
N LEU A 139 0.07 14.98 -2.17
CA LEU A 139 1.18 14.14 -2.66
C LEU A 139 1.13 14.03 -4.19
N ASP A 140 2.20 14.42 -4.85
CA ASP A 140 2.41 14.19 -6.28
C ASP A 140 3.23 12.93 -6.51
N LEU A 141 2.53 11.79 -6.62
CA LEU A 141 3.16 10.48 -6.86
C LEU A 141 3.44 10.22 -8.34
N SER A 142 3.10 11.14 -9.24
CA SER A 142 3.50 11.09 -10.65
C SER A 142 4.95 11.57 -10.84
N ASP A 143 5.46 12.41 -9.95
CA ASP A 143 6.85 12.80 -9.91
C ASP A 143 7.71 11.70 -9.26
N TYR A 144 8.74 11.23 -9.98
CA TYR A 144 9.59 10.13 -9.51
C TYR A 144 10.33 10.46 -8.20
N GLU A 145 10.86 11.69 -8.08
CA GLU A 145 11.61 12.09 -6.89
C GLU A 145 10.68 12.21 -5.67
N GLU A 146 9.47 12.75 -5.86
CA GLU A 146 8.48 12.86 -4.79
C GLU A 146 7.94 11.49 -4.38
N SER A 147 7.63 10.62 -5.34
CA SER A 147 7.20 9.25 -5.08
C SER A 147 8.26 8.45 -4.31
N HIS A 148 9.54 8.59 -4.69
CA HIS A 148 10.65 7.93 -4.00
C HIS A 148 10.85 8.48 -2.58
N ALA A 149 10.81 9.81 -2.40
CA ALA A 149 10.89 10.45 -1.09
C ALA A 149 9.70 10.05 -0.19
N PHE A 150 8.50 9.88 -0.77
CA PHE A 150 7.35 9.38 -0.03
C PHE A 150 7.52 7.92 0.40
N GLY A 151 8.18 7.08 -0.38
CA GLY A 151 8.56 5.73 0.02
C GLY A 151 9.37 5.71 1.32
N ASP A 152 10.30 6.62 1.49
CA ASP A 152 11.08 6.76 2.75
C ASP A 152 10.22 7.22 3.93
N ILE A 153 9.24 8.10 3.69
CA ILE A 153 8.27 8.52 4.71
C ILE A 153 7.35 7.37 5.08
N TYR A 154 6.90 6.60 4.11
CA TYR A 154 6.08 5.43 4.34
C TYR A 154 6.81 4.42 5.23
N GLU A 155 8.09 4.17 4.99
CA GLU A 155 8.94 3.36 5.87
C GLU A 155 9.02 3.94 7.30
N SER A 156 9.01 5.26 7.45
CA SER A 156 8.98 5.90 8.78
C SER A 156 7.65 5.65 9.50
N ILE A 157 6.52 5.68 8.78
CA ILE A 157 5.21 5.32 9.31
C ILE A 157 5.20 3.88 9.81
N LEU A 158 5.76 2.95 9.03
CA LEU A 158 5.88 1.55 9.42
C LEU A 158 6.74 1.36 10.67
N LYS A 159 7.83 2.11 10.82
CA LYS A 159 8.67 2.08 12.03
C LYS A 159 7.93 2.56 13.27
N GLU A 160 7.10 3.58 13.14
CA GLU A 160 6.28 4.07 14.27
C GLU A 160 5.24 3.04 14.69
N LEU A 161 4.64 2.31 13.76
CA LEU A 161 3.75 1.20 14.05
C LEU A 161 4.46 0.11 14.87
N GLN A 162 5.72 -0.20 14.54
CA GLN A 162 6.55 -1.14 15.28
C GLN A 162 6.77 -0.68 16.74
N SER A 163 6.97 0.63 16.94
CA SER A 163 7.24 1.22 18.25
C SER A 163 5.99 1.32 19.12
N ALA A 164 4.81 1.46 18.51
CA ALA A 164 3.53 1.60 19.22
C ALA A 164 3.05 0.30 19.87
N GLY A 165 3.71 -0.83 19.62
CA GLY A 165 3.46 -2.10 20.30
C GLY A 165 2.01 -2.58 20.20
N SER A 166 1.41 -2.49 19.02
CA SER A 166 0.03 -2.89 18.86
C SER A 166 -0.12 -4.41 18.97
N ALA A 167 -0.80 -4.84 20.02
CA ALA A 167 -1.43 -6.16 20.16
C ALA A 167 -0.56 -7.40 19.86
N GLY A 168 0.71 -7.41 20.30
CA GLY A 168 1.56 -8.61 20.23
C GLY A 168 2.13 -8.88 18.84
N GLU A 169 2.13 -7.89 17.96
CA GLU A 169 2.82 -7.97 16.67
C GLU A 169 4.26 -7.48 16.83
N PHE A 170 5.20 -8.34 16.46
CA PHE A 170 6.62 -8.00 16.44
C PHE A 170 7.11 -7.98 15.01
N TYR A 171 7.62 -6.83 14.57
CA TYR A 171 8.23 -6.67 13.26
C TYR A 171 9.75 -6.67 13.38
N THR A 172 10.41 -7.37 12.48
CA THR A 172 11.87 -7.34 12.43
C THR A 172 12.36 -5.94 12.10
N PRO A 173 13.26 -5.34 12.91
CA PRO A 173 13.78 -4.01 12.64
C PRO A 173 14.41 -3.91 11.26
N ARG A 174 14.18 -2.81 10.54
CA ARG A 174 14.72 -2.60 9.18
C ARG A 174 16.25 -2.69 9.11
N ALA A 175 16.96 -2.26 10.15
CA ALA A 175 18.40 -2.42 10.22
C ALA A 175 18.85 -3.89 10.14
N VAL A 176 18.06 -4.80 10.70
CA VAL A 176 18.33 -6.26 10.65
C VAL A 176 18.01 -6.82 9.28
N THR A 177 16.84 -6.49 8.71
CA THR A 177 16.46 -6.96 7.37
C THR A 177 17.41 -6.44 6.30
N ASP A 178 17.80 -5.18 6.37
CA ASP A 178 18.77 -4.57 5.46
C ASP A 178 20.15 -5.23 5.58
N PHE A 179 20.61 -5.50 6.82
CA PHE A 179 21.87 -6.21 7.05
C PHE A 179 21.84 -7.61 6.45
N MET A 180 20.76 -8.37 6.67
CA MET A 180 20.64 -9.72 6.12
C MET A 180 20.62 -9.72 4.59
N ALA A 181 19.88 -8.81 3.96
CA ALA A 181 19.86 -8.67 2.50
C ALA A 181 21.24 -8.31 1.94
N GLN A 182 21.97 -7.42 2.61
CA GLN A 182 23.34 -7.05 2.21
C GLN A 182 24.32 -8.22 2.35
N MET A 183 24.14 -9.08 3.35
CA MET A 183 25.02 -10.24 3.55
C MET A 183 24.77 -11.33 2.52
N ILE A 184 23.52 -11.55 2.11
CA ILE A 184 23.14 -12.49 1.08
C ILE A 184 23.61 -12.03 -0.31
N GLN A 185 23.63 -10.72 -0.55
CA GLN A 185 24.03 -10.10 -1.82
C GLN A 185 23.25 -10.66 -3.03
N PRO A 186 21.92 -10.59 -3.02
CA PRO A 186 21.11 -11.10 -4.10
C PRO A 186 21.45 -10.47 -5.45
N LYS A 187 21.28 -11.21 -6.52
CA LYS A 187 21.54 -10.79 -7.89
C LYS A 187 20.26 -10.74 -8.70
N ILE A 188 20.24 -9.87 -9.72
CA ILE A 188 19.13 -9.83 -10.68
C ILE A 188 18.92 -11.20 -11.31
N GLY A 189 17.70 -11.73 -11.18
CA GLY A 189 17.29 -13.04 -11.64
C GLY A 189 17.13 -14.07 -10.52
N GLU A 190 17.68 -13.81 -9.34
CA GLU A 190 17.38 -14.58 -8.14
C GLU A 190 16.04 -14.17 -7.52
N THR A 191 15.40 -15.13 -6.85
CA THR A 191 14.06 -14.99 -6.27
C THR A 191 14.07 -15.23 -4.77
N MET A 192 13.15 -14.57 -4.06
CA MET A 192 12.94 -14.78 -2.64
C MET A 192 11.47 -14.99 -2.30
N ALA A 193 11.21 -15.74 -1.22
CA ALA A 193 9.89 -15.86 -0.63
C ALA A 193 9.92 -15.51 0.87
N ASP A 194 8.87 -14.82 1.32
CA ASP A 194 8.60 -14.59 2.74
C ASP A 194 7.17 -15.05 3.05
N PHE A 195 7.05 -16.17 3.71
CA PHE A 195 5.76 -16.83 3.99
C PHE A 195 5.02 -16.27 5.23
N ALA A 196 5.53 -15.21 5.83
CA ALA A 196 4.91 -14.46 6.92
C ALA A 196 5.43 -13.01 6.86
N CYS A 197 5.22 -12.34 5.72
CA CYS A 197 5.96 -11.16 5.35
C CYS A 197 5.63 -9.90 6.17
N GLY A 198 4.54 -9.91 6.92
CA GLY A 198 4.15 -8.74 7.70
C GLY A 198 3.98 -7.50 6.81
N THR A 199 4.66 -6.42 7.15
CA THR A 199 4.70 -5.17 6.36
C THR A 199 5.73 -5.20 5.22
N GLY A 200 6.35 -6.35 4.96
CA GLY A 200 7.27 -6.54 3.84
C GLY A 200 8.73 -6.12 4.09
N GLY A 201 9.20 -6.18 5.33
CA GLY A 201 10.54 -5.74 5.68
C GLY A 201 11.66 -6.44 4.96
N PHE A 202 11.64 -7.76 4.93
CA PHE A 202 12.62 -8.55 4.20
C PHE A 202 12.49 -8.34 2.69
N ILE A 203 11.26 -8.29 2.18
CA ILE A 203 10.99 -8.08 0.75
C ILE A 203 11.55 -6.73 0.29
N THR A 204 11.28 -5.65 1.01
CA THR A 204 11.77 -4.32 0.63
C THR A 204 13.28 -4.18 0.77
N SER A 205 13.89 -4.82 1.76
CA SER A 205 15.36 -4.86 1.89
C SER A 205 16.03 -5.62 0.73
N TRP A 206 15.43 -6.72 0.28
CA TRP A 206 15.85 -7.44 -0.92
C TRP A 206 15.76 -6.56 -2.17
N LEU A 207 14.61 -5.93 -2.38
CA LEU A 207 14.37 -5.03 -3.51
C LEU A 207 15.35 -3.87 -3.56
N LYS A 208 15.72 -3.27 -2.42
CA LYS A 208 16.71 -2.18 -2.35
C LYS A 208 18.09 -2.61 -2.86
N VAL A 209 18.48 -3.86 -2.63
CA VAL A 209 19.75 -4.39 -3.16
C VAL A 209 19.65 -4.61 -4.67
N LEU A 210 18.56 -5.21 -5.15
CA LEU A 210 18.36 -5.48 -6.57
C LEU A 210 18.18 -4.22 -7.41
N GLN A 211 17.50 -3.21 -6.90
CA GLN A 211 17.21 -1.98 -7.62
C GLN A 211 18.46 -1.30 -8.16
N LYS A 212 19.55 -1.37 -7.42
CA LYS A 212 20.87 -0.82 -7.81
C LYS A 212 21.50 -1.56 -8.99
N GLN A 213 21.01 -2.74 -9.32
CA GLN A 213 21.51 -3.61 -10.38
C GLN A 213 20.68 -3.53 -11.66
N VAL A 214 19.51 -2.85 -11.63
CA VAL A 214 18.63 -2.70 -12.79
C VAL A 214 19.27 -1.74 -13.80
N GLN A 215 19.60 -2.24 -15.00
CA GLN A 215 20.24 -1.49 -16.08
C GLN A 215 19.47 -1.57 -17.40
N SER A 216 18.46 -2.45 -17.48
CA SER A 216 17.69 -2.69 -18.70
C SER A 216 16.22 -3.00 -18.38
N THR A 217 15.36 -2.96 -19.39
CA THR A 217 13.96 -3.40 -19.27
C THR A 217 13.85 -4.89 -18.89
N ALA A 218 14.77 -5.71 -19.35
CA ALA A 218 14.84 -7.11 -18.94
C ALA A 218 15.18 -7.28 -17.44
N ASP A 219 16.10 -6.44 -16.91
CA ASP A 219 16.39 -6.43 -15.49
C ASP A 219 15.22 -5.89 -14.68
N ALA A 220 14.53 -4.86 -15.16
CA ALA A 220 13.33 -4.34 -14.51
C ALA A 220 12.21 -5.39 -14.40
N LYS A 221 12.05 -6.21 -15.43
CA LYS A 221 11.11 -7.35 -15.37
C LYS A 221 11.52 -8.37 -14.30
N LYS A 222 12.79 -8.79 -14.29
CA LYS A 222 13.32 -9.73 -13.28
C LYS A 222 13.21 -9.16 -11.87
N TYR A 223 13.47 -7.86 -11.69
CA TYR A 223 13.26 -7.16 -10.43
C TYR A 223 11.81 -7.27 -9.95
N GLY A 224 10.84 -6.96 -10.82
CA GLY A 224 9.41 -7.02 -10.51
C GLY A 224 8.90 -8.43 -10.19
N GLU A 225 9.55 -9.47 -10.70
CA GLU A 225 9.18 -10.88 -10.51
C GLU A 225 9.98 -11.56 -9.38
N SER A 226 10.91 -10.87 -8.72
CA SER A 226 11.89 -11.46 -7.80
C SER A 226 11.33 -11.81 -6.42
N VAL A 227 10.16 -11.33 -6.05
CA VAL A 227 9.63 -11.48 -4.69
C VAL A 227 8.29 -12.20 -4.67
N TYR A 228 8.10 -12.99 -3.62
CA TYR A 228 6.85 -13.65 -3.28
C TYR A 228 6.59 -13.52 -1.79
N GLY A 229 5.38 -13.26 -1.39
CA GLY A 229 5.04 -13.16 0.03
C GLY A 229 3.65 -13.67 0.36
N ILE A 230 3.47 -14.08 1.60
CA ILE A 230 2.17 -14.40 2.19
C ILE A 230 2.05 -13.67 3.51
N GLU A 231 0.91 -13.01 3.73
CA GLU A 231 0.55 -12.40 5.01
C GLU A 231 -0.89 -12.73 5.38
N LYS A 232 -1.06 -13.28 6.58
CA LYS A 232 -2.37 -13.72 7.08
C LYS A 232 -3.24 -12.56 7.56
N LYS A 233 -2.63 -11.51 8.12
CA LYS A 233 -3.35 -10.39 8.71
C LYS A 233 -3.60 -9.31 7.67
N GLN A 234 -4.83 -8.85 7.60
CA GLN A 234 -5.31 -7.86 6.63
C GLN A 234 -4.53 -6.56 6.68
N PHE A 235 -4.31 -6.00 7.86
CA PHE A 235 -3.69 -4.69 7.99
C PHE A 235 -2.20 -4.69 7.60
N PRO A 236 -1.34 -5.60 8.09
CA PRO A 236 0.01 -5.72 7.58
C PRO A 236 0.08 -6.00 6.08
N TYR A 237 -0.83 -6.82 5.54
CA TYR A 237 -0.95 -7.06 4.10
C TYR A 237 -1.16 -5.75 3.32
N MET A 238 -2.13 -4.92 3.73
CA MET A 238 -2.39 -3.61 3.10
C MET A 238 -1.14 -2.74 3.10
N LEU A 239 -0.43 -2.67 4.22
CA LEU A 239 0.80 -1.88 4.35
C LEU A 239 1.91 -2.42 3.44
N CYS A 240 2.06 -3.74 3.35
CA CYS A 240 3.02 -4.38 2.48
C CYS A 240 2.74 -4.07 1.00
N ILE A 241 1.51 -4.27 0.54
CA ILE A 241 1.12 -4.01 -0.86
C ILE A 241 1.38 -2.55 -1.23
N THR A 242 0.98 -1.60 -0.40
CA THR A 242 1.23 -0.16 -0.64
C THR A 242 2.72 0.12 -0.77
N ASN A 243 3.53 -0.47 0.10
CA ASN A 243 4.97 -0.30 0.08
C ASN A 243 5.61 -0.87 -1.20
N LEU A 244 5.16 -2.04 -1.65
CA LEU A 244 5.65 -2.65 -2.90
C LEU A 244 5.28 -1.83 -4.14
N LEU A 245 4.08 -1.27 -4.21
CA LEU A 245 3.68 -0.35 -5.27
C LEU A 245 4.59 0.89 -5.29
N LEU A 246 4.91 1.45 -4.13
CA LEU A 246 5.85 2.58 -3.98
C LEU A 246 7.29 2.21 -4.39
N HIS A 247 7.68 0.93 -4.28
CA HIS A 247 8.97 0.43 -4.75
C HIS A 247 8.97 0.06 -6.25
N GLY A 248 7.92 0.41 -6.98
CA GLY A 248 7.82 0.23 -8.42
C GLY A 248 7.44 -1.18 -8.87
N LEU A 249 6.88 -2.01 -7.98
CA LEU A 249 6.33 -3.31 -8.38
C LEU A 249 4.90 -3.11 -8.93
N ASP A 250 4.73 -3.30 -10.23
CA ASP A 250 3.41 -3.26 -10.86
C ASP A 250 2.59 -4.52 -10.58
N ILE A 251 3.25 -5.64 -10.30
CA ILE A 251 2.63 -6.92 -9.97
C ILE A 251 3.18 -7.37 -8.61
N PRO A 252 2.62 -6.85 -7.49
CA PRO A 252 3.07 -7.23 -6.15
C PRO A 252 2.57 -8.64 -5.82
N ARG A 253 3.45 -9.64 -5.96
CA ARG A 253 3.14 -11.06 -5.69
C ARG A 253 3.14 -11.36 -4.20
N VAL A 254 2.31 -10.65 -3.45
CA VAL A 254 2.04 -10.89 -2.03
C VAL A 254 0.57 -11.22 -1.88
N PHE A 255 0.28 -12.31 -1.18
CA PHE A 255 -1.05 -12.87 -1.05
C PHE A 255 -1.54 -12.80 0.40
N HIS A 256 -2.80 -12.42 0.58
CA HIS A 256 -3.47 -12.48 1.86
C HIS A 256 -3.97 -13.89 2.10
N ASP A 257 -3.17 -14.71 2.74
CA ASP A 257 -3.46 -16.13 2.98
C ASP A 257 -2.73 -16.65 4.24
N ASN A 258 -3.07 -17.86 4.62
CA ASN A 258 -2.41 -18.56 5.71
C ASN A 258 -1.49 -19.66 5.16
N THR A 259 -0.21 -19.43 5.22
CA THR A 259 0.85 -20.36 4.76
C THR A 259 0.68 -21.79 5.29
N LEU A 260 0.13 -21.94 6.49
CA LEU A 260 -0.03 -23.25 7.14
C LEU A 260 -1.21 -24.08 6.60
N LEU A 261 -2.04 -23.52 5.70
CA LEU A 261 -3.19 -24.23 5.12
C LEU A 261 -2.82 -25.00 3.84
N LYS A 262 -1.73 -24.64 3.14
CA LYS A 262 -1.27 -25.38 1.97
C LYS A 262 -0.60 -26.69 2.42
N ASP A 263 -1.08 -27.83 1.91
CA ASP A 263 -0.45 -29.11 2.19
C ASP A 263 0.96 -29.14 1.56
N VAL A 264 1.90 -29.76 2.26
CA VAL A 264 3.28 -29.90 1.76
C VAL A 264 3.35 -30.66 0.43
N LEU A 265 2.40 -31.52 0.17
CA LEU A 265 2.29 -32.28 -1.07
C LEU A 265 1.76 -31.47 -2.27
N ASP A 266 1.20 -30.32 -2.01
CA ASP A 266 0.69 -29.38 -3.05
C ASP A 266 1.76 -28.42 -3.57
N TYR A 267 2.97 -28.44 -3.01
CA TYR A 267 4.10 -27.68 -3.53
C TYR A 267 4.72 -28.35 -4.75
N THR A 268 5.02 -27.56 -5.77
CA THR A 268 5.59 -28.00 -7.04
C THR A 268 6.96 -27.37 -7.29
N GLU A 269 7.62 -27.71 -8.40
CA GLU A 269 8.87 -27.06 -8.81
C GLU A 269 8.70 -25.55 -9.04
N ASP A 270 7.50 -25.10 -9.40
CA ASP A 270 7.18 -23.67 -9.59
C ASP A 270 7.12 -22.89 -8.27
N ASP A 271 7.07 -23.57 -7.14
CA ASP A 271 7.07 -22.97 -5.80
C ASP A 271 8.50 -22.87 -5.20
N GLN A 272 9.54 -23.08 -6.00
CA GLN A 272 10.94 -23.00 -5.55
C GLN A 272 11.47 -21.55 -5.66
N PHE A 273 12.30 -21.19 -4.69
CA PHE A 273 12.98 -19.89 -4.60
C PHE A 273 14.46 -20.10 -4.25
N ASP A 274 15.33 -19.13 -4.64
CA ASP A 274 16.76 -19.19 -4.35
C ASP A 274 17.06 -18.94 -2.86
#